data_e72b882be4d5791180c4d1827da5ead6
#
_entry.id   e72b882be4d5791180c4d1827da5ead6
#
_cell.length_a   1.000
_cell.length_b   1.000
_cell.length_c   1.000
_cell.angle_alpha   90.00
_cell.angle_beta   90.00
_cell.angle_gamma   90.00
#
_symmetry.space_group_name_H-M   'P 1'
#
loop_
_entity.id
_entity.type
_entity.pdbx_description
1 polymer ?
#
loop_
_entity_poly.entity_id
_entity_poly.type
_entity_poly.pdbx_seq_one_letter_code
_entity_poly.pdbx_strand_id
1 'polypeptide(L)' 'MGRFKKVYNQGVINNAEIWVDTVTGINYLFLASGNVGGITPLLDENGKPIVTKQNEKKE' A
#
# COMPACT_ATOMS: atom_id res chain seq x y z
N MET A 1 14.15 9.94 1.74
CA MET A 1 13.04 9.55 1.60
C MET A 1 12.77 8.43 0.79
N GLY A 2 11.96 7.64 1.10
CA GLY A 2 11.65 6.45 0.41
C GLY A 2 10.60 6.66 -0.64
N ARG A 3 10.54 5.74 -1.54
CA ARG A 3 9.54 5.75 -2.59
C ARG A 3 8.18 5.27 -2.05
N PHE A 4 8.19 4.40 -1.04
CA PHE A 4 6.96 3.83 -0.51
C PHE A 4 6.56 4.51 0.79
N LYS A 5 5.28 4.77 0.95
CA LYS A 5 4.77 5.41 2.14
C LYS A 5 3.65 4.56 2.71
N LYS A 6 3.74 4.25 4.00
CA LYS A 6 2.70 3.49 4.68
C LYS A 6 1.54 4.41 5.00
N VAL A 7 0.36 4.09 4.49
CA VAL A 7 -0.81 4.93 4.70
C VAL A 7 -1.87 4.29 5.58
N TYR A 8 -1.73 3.01 5.90
CA TYR A 8 -2.69 2.32 6.77
C TYR A 8 -2.00 1.16 7.46
N ASN A 9 -2.41 0.90 8.67
CA ASN A 9 -1.82 -0.17 9.44
C ASN A 9 -2.82 -0.66 10.47
N GLN A 10 -2.97 -1.96 10.59
CA GLN A 10 -3.79 -2.53 11.65
C GLN A 10 -3.20 -3.86 12.10
N GLY A 11 -3.50 -4.22 13.35
CA GLY A 11 -3.09 -5.50 13.89
C GLY A 11 -1.78 -5.43 14.62
N VAL A 12 -1.52 -6.48 15.39
CA VAL A 12 -0.28 -6.58 16.14
C VAL A 12 0.46 -7.83 15.71
N ILE A 13 -0.14 -8.99 15.88
CA ILE A 13 0.50 -10.24 15.48
C ILE A 13 0.20 -10.52 14.02
N ASN A 14 -1.07 -10.35 13.63
CA ASN A 14 -1.46 -10.47 12.23
C ASN A 14 -1.66 -9.06 11.73
N ASN A 15 -0.71 -8.56 10.96
CA ASN A 15 -0.71 -7.19 10.50
C ASN A 15 -1.20 -7.04 9.09
N ALA A 16 -1.96 -5.98 8.85
CA ALA A 16 -2.33 -5.59 7.49
C ALA A 16 -1.88 -4.15 7.32
N GLU A 17 -1.14 -3.90 6.26
CA GLU A 17 -0.62 -2.56 5.99
C GLU A 17 -0.88 -2.20 4.54
N ILE A 18 -1.18 -0.93 4.29
CA ILE A 18 -1.31 -0.46 2.93
C ILE A 18 -0.21 0.56 2.70
N TRP A 19 0.55 0.33 1.65
CA TRP A 19 1.65 1.19 1.27
C TRP A 19 1.37 1.75 -0.11
N VAL A 20 1.75 2.98 -0.35
CA VAL A 20 1.59 3.58 -1.67
C VAL A 20 2.97 3.81 -2.27
N ASP A 21 3.09 3.48 -3.56
CA ASP A 21 4.28 3.79 -4.33
C ASP A 21 4.11 5.24 -4.78
N THR A 22 4.88 6.14 -4.22
CA THR A 22 4.70 7.55 -4.50
C THR A 22 5.10 7.95 -5.92
N VAL A 23 5.76 7.06 -6.64
CA VAL A 23 6.11 7.33 -8.02
C VAL A 23 4.95 7.00 -8.96
N THR A 24 4.34 5.82 -8.77
CA THR A 24 3.25 5.40 -9.65
C THR A 24 1.88 5.66 -9.07
N GLY A 25 1.79 5.83 -7.76
CA GLY A 25 0.51 5.98 -7.08
C GLY A 25 -0.19 4.67 -6.77
N ILE A 26 0.41 3.54 -7.14
CA ILE A 26 -0.24 2.26 -6.92
C ILE A 26 -0.16 1.89 -5.43
N ASN A 27 -1.28 1.45 -4.89
CA ASN A 27 -1.35 1.00 -3.51
C ASN A 27 -1.09 -0.49 -3.44
N TYR A 28 -0.38 -0.90 -2.41
CA TYR A 28 -0.06 -2.31 -2.19
C TYR A 28 -0.55 -2.73 -0.82
N LEU A 29 -1.01 -3.96 -0.74
CA LEU A 29 -1.45 -4.55 0.52
C LEU A 29 -0.38 -5.51 1.00
N PHE A 30 0.11 -5.30 2.21
CA PHE A 30 1.08 -6.18 2.83
C PHE A 30 0.40 -6.86 4.02
N LEU A 31 0.39 -8.17 4.02
CA LEU A 31 -0.18 -8.95 5.11
C LEU A 31 0.93 -9.78 5.73
N ALA A 32 1.01 -9.74 7.03
CA ALA A 32 2.03 -10.47 7.76
C ALA A 32 1.41 -11.19 8.94
N SER A 33 1.92 -12.37 9.24
CA SER A 33 1.50 -13.14 10.39
C SER A 33 2.76 -13.75 10.98
N GLY A 34 3.17 -13.26 12.13
CA GLY A 34 4.40 -13.72 12.74
C GLY A 34 5.59 -13.40 11.85
N ASN A 35 6.28 -14.44 11.39
CA ASN A 35 7.45 -14.26 10.55
C ASN A 35 7.15 -14.40 9.06
N VAL A 36 5.88 -14.51 8.71
CA VAL A 36 5.49 -14.73 7.33
C VAL A 36 4.77 -13.51 6.82
N GLY A 37 5.03 -13.13 5.59
CA GLY A 37 4.35 -11.99 5.00
C GLY A 37 4.35 -12.06 3.49
N GLY A 38 3.46 -11.29 2.89
CA GLY A 38 3.37 -11.20 1.45
C GLY A 38 2.78 -9.87 1.05
N ILE A 39 3.01 -9.48 -0.17
CA ILE A 39 2.56 -8.20 -0.68
C ILE A 39 1.90 -8.40 -2.03
N THR A 40 0.86 -7.63 -2.29
CA THR A 40 0.15 -7.71 -3.55
C THR A 40 -0.42 -6.33 -3.86
N PRO A 41 -0.62 -5.99 -5.14
CA PRO A 41 -1.31 -4.74 -5.43
C PRO A 41 -2.72 -4.78 -4.87
N LEU A 42 -3.16 -3.65 -4.33
CA LEU A 42 -4.51 -3.56 -3.80
C LEU A 42 -5.45 -3.26 -4.96
N LEU A 43 -6.44 -4.12 -5.15
CA LEU A 43 -7.32 -4.02 -6.30
C LEU A 43 -8.68 -3.46 -5.92
N ASP A 44 -9.29 -2.77 -6.86
CA ASP A 44 -10.64 -2.27 -6.66
C ASP A 44 -11.65 -3.36 -7.06
N GLU A 45 -12.92 -3.00 -7.04
CA GLU A 45 -13.97 -3.99 -7.30
C GLU A 45 -13.95 -4.52 -8.74
N ASN A 46 -13.25 -3.83 -9.63
CA ASN A 46 -13.13 -4.24 -11.01
C ASN A 46 -11.83 -5.00 -11.28
N GLY A 47 -11.07 -5.28 -10.24
CA GLY A 47 -9.82 -6.02 -10.38
C GLY A 47 -8.67 -5.18 -10.88
N LYS A 48 -8.77 -3.87 -10.78
CA LYS A 48 -7.69 -2.98 -11.21
C LYS A 48 -6.98 -2.40 -10.01
N PRO A 49 -5.68 -2.14 -10.12
CA PRO A 49 -4.95 -1.56 -9.00
C PRO A 49 -5.52 -0.22 -8.61
N ILE A 50 -5.59 0.02 -7.31
CA ILE A 50 -6.03 1.30 -6.80
C ILE A 50 -4.88 2.27 -6.89
N VAL A 51 -5.10 3.39 -7.55
CA VAL A 51 -4.06 4.39 -7.77
C VAL A 51 -4.42 5.68 -7.05
N THR A 52 -3.50 6.14 -6.23
CA THR A 52 -3.68 7.41 -5.51
C THR A 52 -2.82 8.46 -6.18
N LYS A 53 -3.43 9.52 -6.65
CA LYS A 53 -2.66 10.58 -7.28
C LYS A 53 -1.84 11.31 -6.25
N GLN A 54 -0.57 11.52 -6.58
CA GLN A 54 0.31 12.26 -5.69
C GLN A 54 0.32 13.69 -6.19
N ASN A 55 -0.35 14.58 -5.44
CA ASN A 55 -0.38 15.92 -5.81
C ASN A 55 0.77 16.63 -5.33
N GLU A 56 1.51 17.04 -6.05
CA GLU A 56 2.64 17.62 -5.54
C GLU A 56 2.75 19.02 -5.79
N LYS A 57 2.09 18.81 -5.90
CA LYS A 57 2.16 19.73 -6.21
C LYS A 57 2.04 20.57 -6.39
N LYS A 58 1.85 20.48 -6.28
CA LYS A 58 1.68 21.04 -6.55
C LYS A 58 1.84 21.69 -6.92
N GLU A 59 1.74 21.62 -7.03
CA GLU A 59 1.95 22.03 -7.51
C GLU A 59 2.06 22.45 -7.72
#